data_219ca542eadc7ddc12fc514049d55d42
#
_entry.id   219ca542eadc7ddc12fc514049d55d42
#
_cell.length_a   1.000
_cell.length_b   1.000
_cell.length_c   1.000
_cell.angle_alpha   90.00
_cell.angle_beta   90.00
_cell.angle_gamma   90.00
#
_symmetry.space_group_name_H-M   'P 1'
#
loop_
_entity.id
_entity.type
_entity.pdbx_description
1 polymer ?
#
loop_
_entity_poly.entity_id
_entity_poly.type
_entity_poly.pdbx_seq_one_letter_code
_entity_poly.pdbx_strand_id
1 'polypeptide(L)'
;TNIYNMQSQKKTDTIEQLENLNTKDIKIFGLYDPEDHGLDLNMWSNSDGDQLKNLITKLNSMKLSEDATEIVNISLLTNAYSPKKNISEKEFLKFKSDWLIKNSNLVLIEEYLIKNQIMNLHPKLTKYLVDQYLSNANVEKSCEIFSKNFELLKDDYLSKFNMYCLIYMNQKDEAQIIFDLKKEMGFKDKYFEDKLNYLLGYSSKVDDKISQNSILEFHLAHKTNPNFSFEPNDSTDKLIWRYLSSSNLLLSMKKIETSELEKISVLEKATHNKNYSETDLFEVYKRFQFNINQLLNAEATYKSLSNIEARALIYQKVLLESEMIERLKHLKILKNLFKNDNIGDAFDIELKKFLAEINPTDVPDNLTSFYYTNIKINNNRVDQIKFNNDVFHQSKLINYFNGDFSKSKIKKELENFFKKIKKNKKYFLSKNDQIIL
;
A
#
# COMPACT_ATOMS: atom_id res chain seq x y z
N THR A 1 14.60 -69.87 20.64
CA THR A 1 15.55 -69.15 19.79
C THR A 1 15.12 -67.73 19.59
N ASN A 2 15.75 -66.86 20.34
CA ASN A 2 16.14 -65.45 20.13
C ASN A 2 15.12 -64.38 19.79
N ILE A 3 14.18 -64.18 20.69
CA ILE A 3 13.37 -62.95 20.79
C ILE A 3 14.25 -61.76 21.24
N TYR A 4 15.33 -62.02 22.00
CA TYR A 4 16.29 -60.98 22.49
C TYR A 4 17.14 -60.33 21.42
N ASN A 5 17.45 -61.02 20.31
CA ASN A 5 18.24 -60.45 19.22
C ASN A 5 17.39 -59.60 18.23
N MET A 6 16.08 -59.76 18.20
CA MET A 6 15.20 -58.90 17.39
C MET A 6 14.88 -57.57 18.10
N GLN A 7 14.93 -57.51 19.42
CA GLN A 7 14.71 -56.26 20.16
C GLN A 7 15.92 -55.33 20.17
N SER A 8 17.14 -55.86 20.03
CA SER A 8 18.36 -55.03 19.97
C SER A 8 18.55 -54.38 18.59
N GLN A 9 18.15 -55.05 17.50
CA GLN A 9 18.23 -54.47 16.18
C GLN A 9 17.16 -53.35 15.94
N LYS A 10 15.94 -53.53 16.49
CA LYS A 10 14.91 -52.47 16.41
C LYS A 10 15.22 -51.20 17.21
N LYS A 11 16.05 -51.32 18.26
CA LYS A 11 16.45 -50.14 19.06
C LYS A 11 17.56 -49.33 18.39
N THR A 12 18.44 -49.94 17.64
CA THR A 12 19.49 -49.23 16.89
C THR A 12 18.90 -48.47 15.69
N ASP A 13 17.99 -49.09 14.96
CA ASP A 13 17.34 -48.44 13.80
C ASP A 13 16.47 -47.24 14.23
N THR A 14 15.85 -47.30 15.42
CA THR A 14 15.03 -46.16 15.93
C THR A 14 15.91 -45.02 16.44
N ILE A 15 17.13 -45.32 16.98
CA ILE A 15 18.05 -44.27 17.42
C ILE A 15 18.73 -43.61 16.24
N GLU A 16 19.11 -44.34 15.18
CA GLU A 16 19.65 -43.74 13.96
C GLU A 16 18.61 -42.90 13.22
N GLN A 17 17.33 -43.27 13.20
CA GLN A 17 16.26 -42.44 12.66
C GLN A 17 16.00 -41.17 13.50
N LEU A 18 16.18 -41.21 14.83
CA LEU A 18 16.05 -40.03 15.68
C LEU A 18 17.25 -39.09 15.60
N GLU A 19 18.48 -39.63 15.40
CA GLU A 19 19.66 -38.79 15.17
C GLU A 19 19.66 -38.11 13.81
N ASN A 20 19.09 -38.74 12.78
CA ASN A 20 18.91 -38.11 11.49
C ASN A 20 17.75 -37.07 11.41
N LEU A 21 16.85 -37.07 12.41
CA LEU A 21 15.81 -36.03 12.56
C LEU A 21 16.32 -34.72 13.17
N ASN A 22 17.56 -34.70 13.66
CA ASN A 22 18.26 -33.51 14.16
C ASN A 22 19.07 -32.75 13.08
N THR A 23 18.96 -33.11 11.81
CA THR A 23 19.37 -32.21 10.74
C THR A 23 18.48 -30.99 10.86
N LYS A 24 19.03 -29.80 11.09
CA LYS A 24 18.33 -28.53 11.08
C LYS A 24 17.48 -28.50 9.82
N ASP A 25 16.18 -28.69 9.97
CA ASP A 25 15.25 -28.55 8.86
C ASP A 25 15.48 -27.18 8.22
N ILE A 26 16.03 -27.20 7.01
CA ILE A 26 16.26 -25.97 6.25
C ILE A 26 14.88 -25.50 5.86
N LYS A 27 14.34 -24.56 6.64
CA LYS A 27 13.02 -23.99 6.38
C LYS A 27 13.09 -23.10 5.16
N ILE A 28 12.26 -23.40 4.18
CA ILE A 28 12.10 -22.61 2.94
C ILE A 28 10.81 -21.82 3.10
N PHE A 29 10.89 -20.51 2.90
CA PHE A 29 9.75 -19.61 3.04
C PHE A 29 9.42 -18.92 1.70
N GLY A 30 8.28 -19.27 1.12
CA GLY A 30 7.82 -18.70 -0.13
C GLY A 30 6.34 -18.99 -0.40
N LEU A 31 5.83 -18.43 -1.48
CA LEU A 31 4.46 -18.63 -1.98
C LEU A 31 4.39 -19.51 -3.21
N TYR A 32 5.37 -19.35 -4.11
CA TYR A 32 5.34 -19.95 -5.44
C TYR A 32 6.22 -21.21 -5.49
N ASP A 33 5.77 -22.20 -6.24
CA ASP A 33 6.59 -23.35 -6.59
C ASP A 33 7.63 -22.92 -7.65
N PRO A 34 8.93 -23.24 -7.47
CA PRO A 34 9.93 -22.87 -8.44
C PRO A 34 9.70 -23.50 -9.82
N GLU A 35 9.15 -24.73 -9.89
CA GLU A 35 8.91 -25.42 -11.15
C GLU A 35 7.85 -24.71 -12.00
N ASP A 36 6.81 -24.14 -11.39
CA ASP A 36 5.74 -23.41 -12.06
C ASP A 36 6.26 -22.16 -12.81
N HIS A 37 7.42 -21.64 -12.40
CA HIS A 37 8.00 -20.42 -12.96
C HIS A 37 9.35 -20.66 -13.67
N GLY A 38 9.72 -21.92 -13.89
CA GLY A 38 11.03 -22.26 -14.51
C GLY A 38 12.23 -21.85 -13.67
N LEU A 39 12.06 -21.80 -12.34
CA LEU A 39 13.08 -21.46 -11.35
C LEU A 39 13.57 -22.72 -10.64
N ASP A 40 14.62 -22.59 -9.81
CA ASP A 40 15.22 -23.70 -9.06
C ASP A 40 15.25 -23.36 -7.56
N LEU A 41 15.13 -24.39 -6.70
CA LEU A 41 15.26 -24.24 -5.25
C LEU A 41 16.59 -23.60 -4.82
N ASN A 42 17.65 -23.77 -5.60
CA ASN A 42 18.97 -23.21 -5.35
C ASN A 42 19.20 -21.83 -5.98
N MET A 43 18.19 -21.20 -6.57
CA MET A 43 18.33 -19.95 -7.34
C MET A 43 19.08 -18.85 -6.59
N TRP A 44 18.99 -18.80 -5.26
CA TRP A 44 19.67 -17.82 -4.41
C TRP A 44 20.93 -18.36 -3.74
N SER A 45 21.14 -19.68 -3.69
CA SER A 45 22.19 -20.33 -2.87
C SER A 45 23.60 -19.82 -3.15
N ASN A 46 23.91 -19.51 -4.42
CA ASN A 46 25.21 -19.02 -4.88
C ASN A 46 25.27 -17.49 -5.00
N SER A 47 24.22 -16.78 -4.67
CA SER A 47 24.15 -15.33 -4.77
C SER A 47 25.02 -14.67 -3.71
N ASP A 48 25.75 -13.61 -4.10
CA ASP A 48 26.52 -12.78 -3.18
C ASP A 48 25.63 -11.72 -2.52
N GLY A 49 25.61 -11.72 -1.18
CA GLY A 49 24.77 -10.83 -0.40
C GLY A 49 25.03 -9.36 -0.63
N ASP A 50 26.26 -8.94 -0.88
CA ASP A 50 26.57 -7.54 -1.13
C ASP A 50 26.03 -7.08 -2.50
N GLN A 51 26.06 -7.96 -3.49
CA GLN A 51 25.44 -7.70 -4.79
C GLN A 51 23.90 -7.63 -4.65
N LEU A 52 23.31 -8.55 -3.87
CA LEU A 52 21.86 -8.52 -3.59
C LEU A 52 21.43 -7.26 -2.86
N LYS A 53 22.18 -6.81 -1.83
CA LYS A 53 21.92 -5.55 -1.12
C LYS A 53 21.88 -4.36 -2.08
N ASN A 54 22.87 -4.27 -2.97
CA ASN A 54 22.94 -3.20 -3.98
C ASN A 54 21.77 -3.26 -4.98
N LEU A 55 21.43 -4.46 -5.46
CA LEU A 55 20.33 -4.66 -6.42
C LEU A 55 18.98 -4.27 -5.78
N ILE A 56 18.69 -4.77 -4.57
CA ILE A 56 17.44 -4.51 -3.86
C ILE A 56 17.31 -3.04 -3.48
N THR A 57 18.41 -2.38 -3.10
CA THR A 57 18.41 -0.94 -2.85
C THR A 57 18.02 -0.16 -4.10
N LYS A 58 18.56 -0.54 -5.27
CA LYS A 58 18.17 0.07 -6.56
C LYS A 58 16.71 -0.20 -6.89
N LEU A 59 16.24 -1.45 -6.77
CA LEU A 59 14.84 -1.80 -6.99
C LEU A 59 13.90 -1.00 -6.07
N ASN A 60 14.29 -0.81 -4.81
CA ASN A 60 13.52 -0.02 -3.86
C ASN A 60 13.48 1.48 -4.18
N SER A 61 14.44 2.02 -4.91
CA SER A 61 14.43 3.42 -5.37
C SER A 61 13.64 3.63 -6.67
N MET A 62 13.30 2.56 -7.40
CA MET A 62 12.60 2.65 -8.69
C MET A 62 11.09 2.51 -8.51
N LYS A 63 10.32 3.17 -9.40
CA LYS A 63 8.90 2.89 -9.60
C LYS A 63 8.80 1.93 -10.78
N LEU A 64 8.52 0.67 -10.48
CA LEU A 64 8.37 -0.37 -11.50
C LEU A 64 6.97 -0.35 -12.11
N SER A 65 6.82 -0.93 -13.31
CA SER A 65 5.52 -1.28 -13.88
C SER A 65 4.88 -2.43 -13.09
N GLU A 66 3.61 -2.71 -13.32
CA GLU A 66 2.89 -3.82 -12.68
C GLU A 66 3.56 -5.16 -13.03
N ASP A 67 3.85 -5.40 -14.32
CA ASP A 67 4.52 -6.63 -14.80
C ASP A 67 5.91 -6.81 -14.19
N ALA A 68 6.71 -5.73 -14.12
CA ALA A 68 8.03 -5.79 -13.50
C ALA A 68 7.94 -6.03 -11.97
N THR A 69 6.92 -5.50 -11.31
CA THR A 69 6.65 -5.76 -9.89
C THR A 69 6.27 -7.22 -9.67
N GLU A 70 5.47 -7.81 -10.56
CA GLU A 70 5.07 -9.22 -10.52
C GLU A 70 6.29 -10.14 -10.70
N ILE A 71 7.18 -9.87 -11.66
CA ILE A 71 8.43 -10.61 -11.84
C ILE A 71 9.28 -10.61 -10.57
N VAL A 72 9.40 -9.45 -9.90
CA VAL A 72 10.15 -9.37 -8.64
C VAL A 72 9.43 -10.10 -7.52
N ASN A 73 8.10 -10.03 -7.43
CA ASN A 73 7.30 -10.81 -6.48
C ASN A 73 7.56 -12.30 -6.65
N ILE A 74 7.45 -12.82 -7.87
CA ILE A 74 7.73 -14.22 -8.17
C ILE A 74 9.16 -14.57 -7.75
N SER A 75 10.15 -13.78 -8.15
CA SER A 75 11.55 -14.05 -7.82
C SER A 75 11.85 -14.08 -6.32
N LEU A 76 11.29 -13.13 -5.55
CA LEU A 76 11.53 -13.02 -4.11
C LEU A 76 10.70 -14.01 -3.28
N LEU A 77 9.48 -14.34 -3.74
CA LEU A 77 8.54 -15.16 -2.98
C LEU A 77 8.47 -16.62 -3.47
N THR A 78 9.27 -17.00 -4.44
CA THR A 78 9.44 -18.42 -4.80
C THR A 78 10.14 -19.17 -3.68
N ASN A 79 9.70 -20.42 -3.44
CA ASN A 79 10.32 -21.33 -2.51
C ASN A 79 11.77 -21.63 -2.94
N ALA A 80 12.73 -21.12 -2.17
CA ALA A 80 14.14 -21.29 -2.49
C ALA A 80 15.01 -21.15 -1.24
N TYR A 81 16.17 -21.79 -1.26
CA TYR A 81 17.16 -21.65 -0.20
C TYR A 81 17.71 -20.22 -0.16
N SER A 82 17.86 -19.70 1.06
CA SER A 82 18.46 -18.39 1.28
C SER A 82 19.92 -18.36 0.80
N PRO A 83 20.43 -17.22 0.31
CA PRO A 83 21.85 -17.06 -0.02
C PRO A 83 22.70 -17.20 1.24
N LYS A 84 23.90 -17.79 1.07
CA LYS A 84 24.80 -18.10 2.20
C LYS A 84 26.00 -17.17 2.28
N LYS A 85 26.34 -16.46 1.19
CA LYS A 85 27.56 -15.65 1.10
C LYS A 85 27.25 -14.19 1.38
N ASN A 86 27.96 -13.58 2.34
CA ASN A 86 27.90 -12.14 2.70
C ASN A 86 26.50 -11.62 3.12
N ILE A 87 25.60 -12.51 3.54
CA ILE A 87 24.25 -12.16 3.99
C ILE A 87 23.73 -13.24 4.93
N SER A 88 23.06 -12.82 5.99
CA SER A 88 22.33 -13.72 6.88
C SER A 88 20.92 -13.99 6.35
N GLU A 89 20.34 -15.13 6.73
CA GLU A 89 18.94 -15.45 6.44
C GLU A 89 17.99 -14.34 6.93
N LYS A 90 18.24 -13.81 8.14
CA LYS A 90 17.44 -12.72 8.71
C LYS A 90 17.47 -11.43 7.85
N GLU A 91 18.64 -11.09 7.26
CA GLU A 91 18.74 -9.95 6.35
C GLU A 91 18.00 -10.21 5.05
N PHE A 92 18.06 -11.44 4.51
CA PHE A 92 17.33 -11.78 3.30
C PHE A 92 15.81 -11.77 3.52
N LEU A 93 15.33 -12.28 4.67
CA LEU A 93 13.92 -12.19 5.06
C LEU A 93 13.47 -10.73 5.25
N LYS A 94 14.36 -9.87 5.78
CA LYS A 94 14.09 -8.43 5.87
C LYS A 94 13.90 -7.80 4.49
N PHE A 95 14.68 -8.18 3.49
CA PHE A 95 14.48 -7.68 2.13
C PHE A 95 13.11 -8.05 1.56
N LYS A 96 12.66 -9.29 1.76
CA LYS A 96 11.29 -9.70 1.39
C LYS A 96 10.24 -8.82 2.08
N SER A 97 10.40 -8.58 3.38
CA SER A 97 9.48 -7.71 4.14
C SER A 97 9.46 -6.28 3.62
N ASP A 98 10.63 -5.66 3.42
CA ASP A 98 10.74 -4.28 2.97
C ASP A 98 10.16 -4.10 1.56
N TRP A 99 10.35 -5.08 0.68
CA TRP A 99 9.75 -5.10 -0.64
C TRP A 99 8.23 -5.19 -0.60
N LEU A 100 7.69 -6.12 0.19
CA LEU A 100 6.24 -6.32 0.34
C LEU A 100 5.55 -5.10 0.94
N ILE A 101 6.16 -4.47 1.96
CA ILE A 101 5.65 -3.23 2.57
C ILE A 101 5.63 -2.09 1.54
N LYS A 102 6.69 -1.95 0.75
CA LYS A 102 6.77 -0.90 -0.28
C LYS A 102 5.65 -1.02 -1.31
N ASN A 103 5.32 -2.23 -1.74
CA ASN A 103 4.30 -2.46 -2.75
C ASN A 103 2.88 -2.50 -2.17
N SER A 104 2.74 -2.55 -0.83
CA SER A 104 1.47 -2.43 -0.09
C SER A 104 0.35 -3.40 -0.54
N ASN A 105 0.70 -4.55 -1.12
CA ASN A 105 -0.29 -5.58 -1.47
C ASN A 105 -0.63 -6.41 -0.23
N LEU A 106 -1.70 -6.04 0.47
CA LEU A 106 -2.08 -6.67 1.74
C LEU A 106 -2.45 -8.14 1.58
N VAL A 107 -3.11 -8.52 0.47
CA VAL A 107 -3.49 -9.91 0.19
C VAL A 107 -2.25 -10.79 0.05
N LEU A 108 -1.27 -10.36 -0.73
CA LEU A 108 -0.03 -11.08 -0.92
C LEU A 108 0.79 -11.21 0.37
N ILE A 109 0.79 -10.16 1.20
CA ILE A 109 1.44 -10.17 2.53
C ILE A 109 0.75 -11.19 3.45
N GLU A 110 -0.57 -11.17 3.48
CA GLU A 110 -1.38 -12.07 4.29
C GLU A 110 -1.12 -13.54 3.90
N GLU A 111 -1.19 -13.86 2.60
CA GLU A 111 -0.90 -15.20 2.08
C GLU A 111 0.50 -15.68 2.45
N TYR A 112 1.51 -14.80 2.29
CA TYR A 112 2.90 -15.13 2.61
C TYR A 112 3.11 -15.44 4.09
N LEU A 113 2.53 -14.65 4.99
CA LEU A 113 2.66 -14.84 6.43
C LEU A 113 1.90 -16.07 6.93
N ILE A 114 0.68 -16.30 6.44
CA ILE A 114 -0.19 -17.41 6.87
C ILE A 114 0.36 -18.75 6.35
N LYS A 115 0.67 -18.84 5.06
CA LYS A 115 1.16 -20.08 4.45
C LYS A 115 2.43 -20.61 5.14
N ASN A 116 3.32 -19.70 5.52
CA ASN A 116 4.60 -20.07 6.10
C ASN A 116 4.62 -20.04 7.62
N GLN A 117 3.59 -19.57 8.32
CA GLN A 117 3.51 -19.41 9.78
C GLN A 117 4.72 -18.67 10.38
N ILE A 118 5.13 -17.58 9.76
CA ILE A 118 6.39 -16.89 10.02
C ILE A 118 6.27 -15.54 10.73
N MET A 119 5.20 -15.33 11.50
CA MET A 119 4.97 -14.04 12.18
C MET A 119 6.15 -13.63 13.08
N ASN A 120 6.71 -14.58 13.84
CA ASN A 120 7.89 -14.32 14.70
C ASN A 120 9.17 -14.01 13.91
N LEU A 121 9.27 -14.44 12.65
CA LEU A 121 10.40 -14.16 11.77
C LEU A 121 10.26 -12.83 11.04
N HIS A 122 9.03 -12.36 10.85
CA HIS A 122 8.71 -11.12 10.15
C HIS A 122 7.85 -10.15 10.98
N PRO A 123 8.26 -9.77 12.20
CA PRO A 123 7.41 -8.96 13.07
C PRO A 123 7.05 -7.60 12.46
N LYS A 124 7.96 -6.96 11.72
CA LYS A 124 7.71 -5.70 11.02
C LYS A 124 6.64 -5.83 9.93
N LEU A 125 6.67 -6.92 9.15
CA LEU A 125 5.70 -7.19 8.10
C LEU A 125 4.33 -7.50 8.69
N THR A 126 4.29 -8.33 9.75
CA THR A 126 3.06 -8.66 10.47
C THR A 126 2.43 -7.42 11.08
N LYS A 127 3.23 -6.59 11.77
CA LYS A 127 2.77 -5.30 12.30
C LYS A 127 2.19 -4.41 11.20
N TYR A 128 2.88 -4.26 10.08
CA TYR A 128 2.38 -3.49 8.96
C TYR A 128 1.00 -3.98 8.48
N LEU A 129 0.83 -5.30 8.31
CA LEU A 129 -0.42 -5.90 7.85
C LEU A 129 -1.58 -5.61 8.81
N VAL A 130 -1.40 -5.92 10.11
CA VAL A 130 -2.47 -5.74 11.11
C VAL A 130 -2.82 -4.28 11.31
N ASP A 131 -1.83 -3.39 11.27
CA ASP A 131 -2.04 -1.93 11.37
C ASP A 131 -2.83 -1.38 10.17
N GLN A 132 -2.54 -1.87 8.95
CA GLN A 132 -3.31 -1.47 7.76
C GLN A 132 -4.76 -1.93 7.85
N TYR A 133 -5.03 -3.17 8.25
CA TYR A 133 -6.40 -3.65 8.42
C TYR A 133 -7.13 -2.92 9.54
N LEU A 134 -6.48 -2.73 10.70
CA LEU A 134 -7.08 -2.01 11.83
C LEU A 134 -7.39 -0.55 11.47
N SER A 135 -6.49 0.12 10.74
CA SER A 135 -6.73 1.51 10.29
C SER A 135 -7.92 1.65 9.34
N ASN A 136 -8.28 0.58 8.63
CA ASN A 136 -9.48 0.52 7.81
C ASN A 136 -10.72 0.04 8.59
N ALA A 137 -10.68 0.03 9.93
CA ALA A 137 -11.71 -0.48 10.83
C ALA A 137 -12.07 -1.97 10.62
N ASN A 138 -11.22 -2.72 9.93
CA ASN A 138 -11.42 -4.14 9.67
C ASN A 138 -10.73 -4.98 10.76
N VAL A 139 -11.37 -5.03 11.93
CA VAL A 139 -10.84 -5.77 13.10
C VAL A 139 -10.77 -7.26 12.83
N GLU A 140 -11.77 -7.83 12.15
CA GLU A 140 -11.84 -9.25 11.81
C GLU A 140 -10.61 -9.67 11.00
N LYS A 141 -10.32 -9.00 9.91
CA LYS A 141 -9.14 -9.23 9.07
C LYS A 141 -7.82 -9.03 9.83
N SER A 142 -7.74 -8.01 10.71
CA SER A 142 -6.54 -7.82 11.53
C SER A 142 -6.30 -8.97 12.50
N CYS A 143 -7.36 -9.65 12.96
CA CYS A 143 -7.28 -10.74 13.91
C CYS A 143 -7.14 -12.12 13.25
N GLU A 144 -7.56 -12.28 12.00
CA GLU A 144 -7.52 -13.56 11.28
C GLU A 144 -6.12 -14.17 11.23
N ILE A 145 -5.08 -13.34 11.09
CA ILE A 145 -3.69 -13.79 11.03
C ILE A 145 -3.26 -14.52 12.33
N PHE A 146 -3.78 -14.10 13.49
CA PHE A 146 -3.43 -14.70 14.77
C PHE A 146 -4.15 -16.03 15.02
N SER A 147 -5.33 -16.24 14.42
CA SER A 147 -6.11 -17.47 14.61
C SER A 147 -5.39 -18.72 14.12
N LYS A 148 -4.41 -18.58 13.23
CA LYS A 148 -3.60 -19.67 12.65
C LYS A 148 -2.19 -19.76 13.26
N ASN A 149 -1.92 -18.98 14.30
CA ASN A 149 -0.61 -18.96 14.96
C ASN A 149 -0.68 -19.74 16.27
N PHE A 150 0.14 -20.78 16.39
CA PHE A 150 0.24 -21.63 17.59
C PHE A 150 1.48 -21.28 18.45
N GLU A 151 2.32 -20.34 18.01
CA GLU A 151 3.52 -19.97 18.73
C GLU A 151 3.31 -18.69 19.57
N LEU A 152 3.91 -18.64 20.75
CA LEU A 152 3.96 -17.41 21.54
C LEU A 152 4.74 -16.32 20.77
N LEU A 153 4.09 -15.17 20.59
CA LEU A 153 4.69 -14.05 19.89
C LEU A 153 5.77 -13.38 20.73
N LYS A 154 6.94 -13.19 20.12
CA LYS A 154 8.11 -12.57 20.78
C LYS A 154 8.00 -11.05 20.83
N ASP A 155 7.45 -10.45 19.78
CA ASP A 155 7.24 -9.01 19.69
C ASP A 155 6.11 -8.57 20.63
N ASP A 156 6.37 -7.57 21.46
CA ASP A 156 5.41 -7.13 22.49
C ASP A 156 4.20 -6.43 21.87
N TYR A 157 4.36 -5.70 20.77
CA TYR A 157 3.24 -5.09 20.08
C TYR A 157 2.30 -6.13 19.49
N LEU A 158 2.84 -7.12 18.80
CA LEU A 158 2.06 -8.21 18.24
C LEU A 158 1.42 -9.08 19.33
N SER A 159 2.09 -9.25 20.47
CA SER A 159 1.51 -9.93 21.64
C SER A 159 0.29 -9.18 22.20
N LYS A 160 0.39 -7.85 22.33
CA LYS A 160 -0.76 -7.00 22.72
C LYS A 160 -1.90 -7.13 21.72
N PHE A 161 -1.57 -7.13 20.43
CA PHE A 161 -2.56 -7.25 19.37
C PHE A 161 -3.27 -8.61 19.41
N ASN A 162 -2.52 -9.70 19.59
CA ASN A 162 -3.06 -11.05 19.72
C ASN A 162 -4.00 -11.18 20.92
N MET A 163 -3.59 -10.67 22.11
CA MET A 163 -4.46 -10.66 23.29
C MET A 163 -5.77 -9.91 23.04
N TYR A 164 -5.71 -8.76 22.38
CA TYR A 164 -6.91 -8.04 21.97
C TYR A 164 -7.78 -8.89 21.01
N CYS A 165 -7.18 -9.54 20.02
CA CYS A 165 -7.89 -10.41 19.09
C CYS A 165 -8.57 -11.60 19.74
N LEU A 166 -7.93 -12.22 20.73
CA LEU A 166 -8.53 -13.30 21.54
C LEU A 166 -9.78 -12.79 22.28
N ILE A 167 -9.73 -11.60 22.88
CA ILE A 167 -10.91 -10.99 23.50
C ILE A 167 -12.00 -10.72 22.47
N TYR A 168 -11.64 -10.17 21.31
CA TYR A 168 -12.58 -9.91 20.21
C TYR A 168 -13.28 -11.18 19.74
N MET A 169 -12.57 -12.32 19.69
CA MET A 169 -13.09 -13.64 19.35
C MET A 169 -13.78 -14.35 20.52
N ASN A 170 -13.98 -13.67 21.66
CA ASN A 170 -14.59 -14.19 22.88
C ASN A 170 -13.77 -15.31 23.59
N GLN A 171 -12.46 -15.34 23.38
CA GLN A 171 -11.49 -16.26 23.99
C GLN A 171 -10.76 -15.56 25.16
N LYS A 172 -11.52 -15.08 26.15
CA LYS A 172 -11.00 -14.23 27.24
C LYS A 172 -10.00 -14.97 28.14
N ASP A 173 -10.22 -16.24 28.40
CA ASP A 173 -9.35 -17.04 29.26
C ASP A 173 -7.98 -17.24 28.61
N GLU A 174 -7.93 -17.45 27.30
CA GLU A 174 -6.66 -17.56 26.55
C GLU A 174 -5.90 -16.23 26.55
N ALA A 175 -6.62 -15.11 26.37
CA ALA A 175 -6.01 -13.79 26.46
C ALA A 175 -5.38 -13.54 27.82
N GLN A 176 -6.05 -13.95 28.90
CA GLN A 176 -5.54 -13.82 30.26
C GLN A 176 -4.28 -14.68 30.48
N ILE A 177 -4.29 -15.94 30.05
CA ILE A 177 -3.14 -16.83 30.16
C ILE A 177 -1.91 -16.22 29.45
N ILE A 178 -2.07 -15.72 28.22
CA ILE A 178 -0.96 -15.08 27.49
C ILE A 178 -0.48 -13.83 28.23
N PHE A 179 -1.39 -13.05 28.78
CA PHE A 179 -1.04 -11.84 29.52
C PHE A 179 -0.22 -12.16 30.78
N ASP A 180 -0.65 -13.13 31.57
CA ASP A 180 0.05 -13.56 32.77
C ASP A 180 1.45 -14.12 32.43
N LEU A 181 1.55 -14.95 31.42
CA LEU A 181 2.81 -15.48 30.92
C LEU A 181 3.77 -14.34 30.46
N LYS A 182 3.25 -13.35 29.75
CA LYS A 182 4.05 -12.19 29.34
C LYS A 182 4.53 -11.37 30.56
N LYS A 183 3.68 -11.19 31.56
CA LYS A 183 4.07 -10.51 32.80
C LYS A 183 5.21 -11.25 33.56
N GLU A 184 5.15 -12.57 33.61
CA GLU A 184 6.24 -13.39 34.19
C GLU A 184 7.55 -13.23 33.41
N MET A 185 7.45 -13.04 32.09
CA MET A 185 8.59 -12.74 31.20
C MET A 185 9.09 -11.28 31.28
N GLY A 186 8.49 -10.44 32.15
CA GLY A 186 8.91 -9.07 32.38
C GLY A 186 8.20 -7.98 31.54
N PHE A 187 7.14 -8.33 30.83
CA PHE A 187 6.32 -7.34 30.12
C PHE A 187 5.69 -6.32 31.09
N LYS A 188 5.84 -5.04 30.80
CA LYS A 188 5.32 -3.91 31.59
C LYS A 188 4.76 -2.84 30.69
N ASP A 189 3.43 -2.76 30.61
CA ASP A 189 2.72 -1.71 29.91
C ASP A 189 1.40 -1.41 30.65
N LYS A 190 1.44 -0.41 31.52
CA LYS A 190 0.31 -0.07 32.36
C LYS A 190 -0.90 0.40 31.53
N TYR A 191 -0.67 1.16 30.45
CA TYR A 191 -1.76 1.63 29.60
C TYR A 191 -2.52 0.45 28.98
N PHE A 192 -1.79 -0.50 28.41
CA PHE A 192 -2.39 -1.70 27.83
C PHE A 192 -3.06 -2.57 28.90
N GLU A 193 -2.43 -2.77 30.07
CA GLU A 193 -2.99 -3.53 31.17
C GLU A 193 -4.34 -2.98 31.64
N ASP A 194 -4.46 -1.67 31.82
CA ASP A 194 -5.71 -1.03 32.26
C ASP A 194 -6.82 -1.23 31.22
N LYS A 195 -6.51 -1.08 29.93
CA LYS A 195 -7.45 -1.33 28.84
C LYS A 195 -7.86 -2.80 28.72
N LEU A 196 -6.90 -3.72 28.87
CA LEU A 196 -7.13 -5.16 28.82
C LEU A 196 -8.04 -5.61 29.97
N ASN A 197 -7.77 -5.18 31.22
CA ASN A 197 -8.56 -5.51 32.40
C ASN A 197 -10.02 -5.02 32.27
N TYR A 198 -10.22 -3.86 31.64
CA TYR A 198 -11.59 -3.38 31.35
C TYR A 198 -12.30 -4.29 30.34
N LEU A 199 -11.64 -4.68 29.24
CA LEU A 199 -12.21 -5.55 28.21
C LEU A 199 -12.47 -6.98 28.73
N LEU A 200 -11.65 -7.47 29.64
CA LEU A 200 -11.87 -8.75 30.33
C LEU A 200 -13.03 -8.69 31.33
N GLY A 201 -13.38 -7.50 31.80
CA GLY A 201 -14.44 -7.29 32.77
C GLY A 201 -13.95 -7.26 34.23
N TYR A 202 -12.63 -7.19 34.47
CA TYR A 202 -12.05 -7.11 35.82
C TYR A 202 -12.07 -5.69 36.39
N SER A 203 -12.23 -4.67 35.56
CA SER A 203 -12.37 -3.29 35.98
C SER A 203 -13.62 -2.65 35.36
N SER A 204 -14.36 -1.90 36.18
CA SER A 204 -15.54 -1.10 35.71
C SER A 204 -15.15 0.31 35.26
N LYS A 205 -13.94 0.74 35.53
CA LYS A 205 -13.42 2.06 35.16
C LYS A 205 -12.13 1.91 34.38
N VAL A 206 -11.97 2.73 33.36
CA VAL A 206 -10.76 2.82 32.55
C VAL A 206 -10.34 4.28 32.43
N ASP A 207 -9.04 4.53 32.30
CA ASP A 207 -8.52 5.86 32.02
C ASP A 207 -9.01 6.34 30.64
N ASP A 208 -9.57 7.56 30.59
CA ASP A 208 -10.08 8.18 29.37
C ASP A 208 -8.94 8.68 28.44
N LYS A 209 -7.69 8.53 28.85
CA LYS A 209 -6.53 8.95 28.08
C LYS A 209 -6.52 8.27 26.71
N ILE A 210 -6.37 9.10 25.66
CA ILE A 210 -6.22 8.66 24.28
C ILE A 210 -4.74 8.65 23.92
N SER A 211 -4.18 7.45 23.67
CA SER A 211 -2.81 7.30 23.20
C SER A 211 -2.77 7.33 21.67
N GLN A 212 -1.78 8.02 21.11
CA GLN A 212 -1.48 8.04 19.68
C GLN A 212 -0.16 7.30 19.34
N ASN A 213 0.42 6.56 20.29
CA ASN A 213 1.69 5.87 20.09
C ASN A 213 1.60 4.73 19.07
N SER A 214 0.42 4.15 18.93
CA SER A 214 0.13 3.12 17.92
C SER A 214 -1.36 3.09 17.59
N ILE A 215 -1.68 2.52 16.43
CA ILE A 215 -3.09 2.36 16.01
C ILE A 215 -3.85 1.41 16.95
N LEU A 216 -3.19 0.40 17.51
CA LEU A 216 -3.79 -0.50 18.51
C LEU A 216 -4.17 0.26 19.78
N GLU A 217 -3.26 1.07 20.33
CA GLU A 217 -3.54 1.85 21.54
C GLU A 217 -4.66 2.87 21.32
N PHE A 218 -4.69 3.49 20.15
CA PHE A 218 -5.76 4.40 19.75
C PHE A 218 -7.11 3.67 19.62
N HIS A 219 -7.10 2.50 18.99
CA HIS A 219 -8.28 1.63 18.88
C HIS A 219 -8.79 1.19 20.26
N LEU A 220 -7.90 0.79 21.17
CA LEU A 220 -8.25 0.40 22.54
C LEU A 220 -8.88 1.60 23.29
N ALA A 221 -8.34 2.82 23.15
CA ALA A 221 -8.96 4.00 23.70
C ALA A 221 -10.39 4.18 23.19
N HIS A 222 -10.63 4.05 21.89
CA HIS A 222 -11.97 4.14 21.31
C HIS A 222 -12.92 3.05 21.84
N LYS A 223 -12.45 1.80 21.95
CA LYS A 223 -13.29 0.66 22.41
C LYS A 223 -13.61 0.67 23.88
N THR A 224 -12.79 1.31 24.69
CA THR A 224 -12.95 1.35 26.17
C THR A 224 -13.49 2.65 26.70
N ASN A 225 -13.62 3.70 25.90
CA ASN A 225 -14.16 5.00 26.30
C ASN A 225 -15.51 5.25 25.63
N PRO A 226 -16.64 5.19 26.37
CA PRO A 226 -17.97 5.47 25.82
C PRO A 226 -18.13 6.90 25.28
N ASN A 227 -17.36 7.86 25.82
CA ASN A 227 -17.38 9.26 25.44
C ASN A 227 -16.18 9.61 24.52
N PHE A 228 -15.70 8.66 23.74
CA PHE A 228 -14.55 8.87 22.86
C PHE A 228 -14.80 10.04 21.90
N SER A 229 -13.93 11.05 21.99
CA SER A 229 -13.91 12.20 21.09
C SER A 229 -12.46 12.56 20.81
N PHE A 230 -12.10 12.66 19.54
CA PHE A 230 -10.75 13.03 19.11
C PHE A 230 -10.83 13.87 17.83
N GLU A 231 -10.22 15.05 17.86
CA GLU A 231 -10.07 15.91 16.70
C GLU A 231 -8.64 15.79 16.15
N PRO A 232 -8.45 15.22 14.94
CA PRO A 232 -7.14 15.10 14.33
C PRO A 232 -6.61 16.46 13.86
N ASN A 233 -5.29 16.57 13.82
CA ASN A 233 -4.56 17.75 13.33
C ASN A 233 -3.43 17.34 12.36
N ASP A 234 -2.63 18.30 11.88
CA ASP A 234 -1.53 18.08 10.94
C ASP A 234 -0.46 17.09 11.44
N SER A 235 -0.29 16.94 12.75
CA SER A 235 0.69 16.03 13.35
C SER A 235 0.13 14.62 13.61
N THR A 236 -1.17 14.41 13.44
CA THR A 236 -1.81 13.12 13.65
C THR A 236 -1.35 12.11 12.60
N ASP A 237 -0.96 10.91 13.08
CA ASP A 237 -0.50 9.84 12.18
C ASP A 237 -1.56 9.45 11.15
N LYS A 238 -1.12 9.12 9.93
CA LYS A 238 -2.00 8.76 8.80
C LYS A 238 -2.87 7.52 9.07
N LEU A 239 -2.40 6.57 9.88
CA LEU A 239 -3.19 5.39 10.23
C LEU A 239 -4.34 5.77 11.17
N ILE A 240 -4.10 6.69 12.09
CA ILE A 240 -5.13 7.24 12.99
C ILE A 240 -6.16 8.02 12.17
N TRP A 241 -5.74 8.88 11.24
CA TRP A 241 -6.64 9.57 10.33
C TRP A 241 -7.54 8.61 9.57
N ARG A 242 -6.95 7.56 9.00
CA ARG A 242 -7.70 6.55 8.25
C ARG A 242 -8.67 5.80 9.16
N TYR A 243 -8.24 5.45 10.38
CA TYR A 243 -9.09 4.80 11.37
C TYR A 243 -10.31 5.65 11.74
N LEU A 244 -10.11 6.94 12.00
CA LEU A 244 -11.19 7.87 12.31
C LEU A 244 -12.19 7.98 11.16
N SER A 245 -11.71 8.07 9.92
CA SER A 245 -12.54 8.09 8.72
C SER A 245 -13.32 6.79 8.56
N SER A 246 -12.64 5.64 8.62
CA SER A 246 -13.23 4.31 8.42
C SER A 246 -14.22 3.92 9.54
N SER A 247 -13.99 4.42 10.75
CA SER A 247 -14.87 4.21 11.92
C SER A 247 -15.99 5.26 12.06
N ASN A 248 -16.15 6.18 11.10
CA ASN A 248 -17.11 7.29 11.14
C ASN A 248 -16.98 8.20 12.39
N LEU A 249 -15.75 8.38 12.89
CA LEU A 249 -15.47 9.20 14.07
C LEU A 249 -15.19 10.68 13.74
N LEU A 250 -15.23 11.05 12.46
CA LEU A 250 -15.03 12.43 11.97
C LEU A 250 -16.35 13.20 11.81
N LEU A 251 -17.35 12.92 12.64
CA LEU A 251 -18.66 13.59 12.55
C LEU A 251 -18.57 15.10 12.82
N SER A 252 -17.68 15.55 13.71
CA SER A 252 -17.41 16.98 13.96
C SER A 252 -16.82 17.64 12.71
N MET A 253 -15.98 16.94 11.96
CA MET A 253 -15.35 17.42 10.72
C MET A 253 -16.37 17.58 9.58
N LYS A 254 -17.42 16.76 9.52
CA LYS A 254 -18.52 16.93 8.55
C LYS A 254 -19.37 18.17 8.81
N LYS A 255 -19.34 18.70 10.04
CA LYS A 255 -20.09 19.88 10.47
C LYS A 255 -19.24 21.16 10.54
N ILE A 256 -18.00 21.13 10.02
CA ILE A 256 -17.11 22.29 10.00
C ILE A 256 -17.81 23.48 9.31
N GLU A 257 -17.79 24.64 9.97
CA GLU A 257 -18.26 25.88 9.38
C GLU A 257 -17.29 26.40 8.32
N THR A 258 -17.80 27.04 7.27
CA THR A 258 -16.96 27.56 6.18
C THR A 258 -16.01 28.68 6.60
N SER A 259 -16.21 29.27 7.79
CA SER A 259 -15.34 30.24 8.44
C SER A 259 -14.10 29.60 9.10
N GLU A 260 -14.12 28.28 9.38
CA GLU A 260 -13.04 27.56 10.05
C GLU A 260 -11.96 27.10 9.05
N LEU A 261 -11.36 28.06 8.33
CA LEU A 261 -10.42 27.78 7.23
C LEU A 261 -9.23 26.91 7.64
N GLU A 262 -8.73 27.04 8.88
CA GLU A 262 -7.64 26.18 9.39
C GLU A 262 -8.04 24.70 9.43
N LYS A 263 -9.24 24.39 9.93
CA LYS A 263 -9.73 23.00 9.95
C LYS A 263 -9.97 22.47 8.53
N ILE A 264 -10.46 23.30 7.61
CA ILE A 264 -10.62 22.92 6.20
C ILE A 264 -9.26 22.64 5.56
N SER A 265 -8.21 23.43 5.88
CA SER A 265 -6.83 23.15 5.42
C SER A 265 -6.33 21.78 5.89
N VAL A 266 -6.62 21.41 7.14
CA VAL A 266 -6.31 20.06 7.67
C VAL A 266 -7.05 18.97 6.89
N LEU A 267 -8.33 19.17 6.54
CA LEU A 267 -9.09 18.23 5.71
C LEU A 267 -8.50 18.10 4.31
N GLU A 268 -8.11 19.21 3.67
CA GLU A 268 -7.48 19.21 2.34
C GLU A 268 -6.19 18.39 2.34
N LYS A 269 -5.32 18.57 3.35
CA LYS A 269 -4.10 17.78 3.51
C LYS A 269 -4.39 16.31 3.78
N ALA A 270 -5.37 16.02 4.63
CA ALA A 270 -5.79 14.64 4.89
C ALA A 270 -6.36 13.97 3.64
N THR A 271 -7.10 14.70 2.81
CA THR A 271 -7.62 14.21 1.52
C THR A 271 -6.49 13.95 0.54
N HIS A 272 -5.51 14.85 0.42
CA HIS A 272 -4.31 14.64 -0.38
C HIS A 272 -3.58 13.35 0.02
N ASN A 273 -3.45 13.11 1.32
CA ASN A 273 -2.81 11.90 1.86
C ASN A 273 -3.70 10.64 1.78
N LYS A 274 -4.89 10.74 1.16
CA LYS A 274 -5.89 9.64 1.04
C LYS A 274 -6.41 9.12 2.40
N ASN A 275 -6.39 9.96 3.41
CA ASN A 275 -6.87 9.68 4.77
C ASN A 275 -8.28 10.24 5.03
N TYR A 276 -8.78 11.11 4.16
CA TYR A 276 -10.12 11.66 4.19
C TYR A 276 -10.76 11.58 2.79
N SER A 277 -12.09 11.50 2.73
CA SER A 277 -12.83 11.34 1.48
C SER A 277 -12.82 12.62 0.64
N GLU A 278 -12.48 12.53 -0.66
CA GLU A 278 -12.64 13.65 -1.60
C GLU A 278 -14.10 14.13 -1.64
N THR A 279 -15.05 13.21 -1.66
CA THR A 279 -16.48 13.54 -1.70
C THR A 279 -16.90 14.39 -0.50
N ASP A 280 -16.45 14.00 0.71
CA ASP A 280 -16.78 14.75 1.93
C ASP A 280 -16.12 16.14 1.94
N LEU A 281 -14.89 16.28 1.42
CA LEU A 281 -14.23 17.59 1.25
C LEU A 281 -15.02 18.49 0.28
N PHE A 282 -15.45 17.96 -0.84
CA PHE A 282 -16.20 18.74 -1.83
C PHE A 282 -17.61 19.10 -1.35
N GLU A 283 -18.22 18.32 -0.45
CA GLU A 283 -19.45 18.74 0.24
C GLU A 283 -19.19 19.96 1.14
N VAL A 284 -18.03 20.11 1.77
CA VAL A 284 -17.65 21.33 2.49
C VAL A 284 -17.56 22.52 1.51
N TYR A 285 -16.94 22.34 0.35
CA TYR A 285 -16.81 23.40 -0.67
C TYR A 285 -18.15 23.88 -1.21
N LYS A 286 -19.15 23.01 -1.34
CA LYS A 286 -20.52 23.38 -1.75
C LYS A 286 -21.22 24.30 -0.76
N ARG A 287 -20.81 24.32 0.51
CA ARG A 287 -21.42 25.14 1.57
C ARG A 287 -20.91 26.57 1.61
N PHE A 288 -19.80 26.89 0.93
CA PHE A 288 -19.33 28.26 0.80
C PHE A 288 -20.38 29.12 0.06
N GLN A 289 -20.58 30.32 0.58
CA GLN A 289 -21.57 31.23 -0.01
C GLN A 289 -20.86 32.29 -0.85
N PHE A 290 -21.10 32.22 -2.18
CA PHE A 290 -20.63 33.22 -3.12
C PHE A 290 -21.84 33.89 -3.77
N ASN A 291 -21.73 35.20 -3.99
CA ASN A 291 -22.77 35.93 -4.71
C ASN A 291 -22.69 35.65 -6.23
N ILE A 292 -23.77 35.99 -6.94
CA ILE A 292 -23.89 35.74 -8.37
C ILE A 292 -22.74 36.41 -9.17
N ASN A 293 -22.33 37.61 -8.79
CA ASN A 293 -21.24 38.32 -9.48
C ASN A 293 -19.90 37.61 -9.30
N GLN A 294 -19.64 37.05 -8.11
CA GLN A 294 -18.44 36.25 -7.86
C GLN A 294 -18.42 34.96 -8.70
N LEU A 295 -19.54 34.27 -8.81
CA LEU A 295 -19.68 33.07 -9.63
C LEU A 295 -19.59 33.34 -11.13
N LEU A 296 -20.17 34.44 -11.61
CA LEU A 296 -20.09 34.84 -13.01
C LEU A 296 -18.66 35.24 -13.41
N ASN A 297 -17.95 35.94 -12.51
CA ASN A 297 -16.58 36.41 -12.72
C ASN A 297 -15.54 35.56 -11.95
N ALA A 298 -15.75 34.25 -11.82
CA ALA A 298 -14.94 33.37 -10.99
C ALA A 298 -13.45 33.41 -11.32
N GLU A 299 -13.07 33.49 -12.62
CA GLU A 299 -11.68 33.56 -13.08
C GLU A 299 -10.91 34.82 -12.68
N ALA A 300 -11.62 35.93 -12.42
CA ALA A 300 -11.02 37.14 -11.88
C ALA A 300 -11.04 37.12 -10.34
N THR A 301 -12.16 36.69 -9.78
CA THR A 301 -12.46 36.76 -8.34
C THR A 301 -11.57 35.82 -7.51
N TYR A 302 -11.30 34.60 -7.98
CA TYR A 302 -10.53 33.63 -7.18
C TYR A 302 -9.12 34.13 -6.82
N LYS A 303 -8.55 35.03 -7.61
CA LYS A 303 -7.20 35.57 -7.41
C LYS A 303 -7.09 36.50 -6.18
N SER A 304 -8.22 37.00 -5.69
CA SER A 304 -8.32 37.90 -4.52
C SER A 304 -8.80 37.20 -3.25
N LEU A 305 -9.14 35.92 -3.33
CA LEU A 305 -9.60 35.12 -2.22
C LEU A 305 -8.47 34.32 -1.57
N SER A 306 -8.71 33.81 -0.38
CA SER A 306 -7.81 32.80 0.21
C SER A 306 -7.77 31.54 -0.66
N ASN A 307 -6.71 30.75 -0.56
CA ASN A 307 -6.54 29.55 -1.39
C ASN A 307 -7.72 28.56 -1.25
N ILE A 308 -8.27 28.41 -0.05
CA ILE A 308 -9.42 27.53 0.22
C ILE A 308 -10.69 28.07 -0.44
N GLU A 309 -10.98 29.36 -0.23
CA GLU A 309 -12.14 30.01 -0.85
C GLU A 309 -12.04 30.03 -2.39
N ALA A 310 -10.83 30.24 -2.92
CA ALA A 310 -10.56 30.18 -4.36
C ALA A 310 -10.89 28.79 -4.93
N ARG A 311 -10.47 27.71 -4.25
CA ARG A 311 -10.82 26.34 -4.65
C ARG A 311 -12.31 26.08 -4.57
N ALA A 312 -12.97 26.53 -3.49
CA ALA A 312 -14.41 26.38 -3.33
C ALA A 312 -15.18 27.14 -4.42
N LEU A 313 -14.78 28.38 -4.74
CA LEU A 313 -15.42 29.20 -5.77
C LEU A 313 -15.30 28.53 -7.16
N ILE A 314 -14.08 28.13 -7.54
CA ILE A 314 -13.86 27.49 -8.86
C ILE A 314 -14.57 26.13 -8.91
N TYR A 315 -14.62 25.36 -7.83
CA TYR A 315 -15.36 24.11 -7.79
C TYR A 315 -16.87 24.33 -8.02
N GLN A 316 -17.46 25.32 -7.33
CA GLN A 316 -18.88 25.66 -7.55
C GLN A 316 -19.12 26.16 -8.98
N LYS A 317 -18.19 26.93 -9.55
CA LYS A 317 -18.26 27.35 -10.97
C LYS A 317 -18.24 26.14 -11.91
N VAL A 318 -17.39 25.14 -11.67
CA VAL A 318 -17.36 23.87 -12.46
C VAL A 318 -18.73 23.16 -12.43
N LEU A 319 -19.39 23.13 -11.24
CA LEU A 319 -20.70 22.49 -11.11
C LEU A 319 -21.81 23.23 -11.89
N LEU A 320 -21.72 24.55 -11.98
CA LEU A 320 -22.71 25.40 -12.64
C LEU A 320 -22.46 25.57 -14.16
N GLU A 321 -21.26 25.19 -14.63
CA GLU A 321 -20.87 25.42 -16.01
C GLU A 321 -21.47 24.36 -16.95
N SER A 322 -22.24 24.81 -17.92
CA SER A 322 -22.86 23.96 -18.95
C SER A 322 -21.98 23.79 -20.20
N GLU A 323 -21.17 24.80 -20.50
CA GLU A 323 -20.26 24.78 -21.64
C GLU A 323 -19.05 23.88 -21.34
N MET A 324 -18.92 22.80 -22.10
CA MET A 324 -17.89 21.77 -21.87
C MET A 324 -16.46 22.32 -21.88
N ILE A 325 -16.15 23.21 -22.83
CA ILE A 325 -14.81 23.80 -22.97
C ILE A 325 -14.49 24.70 -21.79
N GLU A 326 -15.44 25.53 -21.36
CA GLU A 326 -15.26 26.39 -20.17
C GLU A 326 -15.15 25.56 -18.89
N ARG A 327 -15.96 24.53 -18.76
CA ARG A 327 -15.88 23.57 -17.65
C ARG A 327 -14.49 22.94 -17.56
N LEU A 328 -13.91 22.52 -18.69
CA LEU A 328 -12.58 21.93 -18.75
C LEU A 328 -11.47 22.95 -18.38
N LYS A 329 -11.62 24.21 -18.75
CA LYS A 329 -10.71 25.29 -18.31
C LYS A 329 -10.77 25.48 -16.79
N HIS A 330 -11.97 25.54 -16.21
CA HIS A 330 -12.14 25.68 -14.78
C HIS A 330 -11.58 24.47 -14.00
N LEU A 331 -11.75 23.23 -14.51
CA LEU A 331 -11.13 22.03 -13.97
C LEU A 331 -9.60 22.13 -13.96
N LYS A 332 -9.01 22.67 -15.03
CA LYS A 332 -7.56 22.90 -15.11
C LYS A 332 -7.09 23.96 -14.09
N ILE A 333 -7.84 25.04 -13.92
CA ILE A 333 -7.57 26.07 -12.90
C ILE A 333 -7.63 25.44 -11.51
N LEU A 334 -8.69 24.69 -11.19
CA LEU A 334 -8.86 24.04 -9.91
C LEU A 334 -7.72 23.07 -9.60
N LYS A 335 -7.34 22.22 -10.56
CA LYS A 335 -6.21 21.29 -10.38
C LYS A 335 -4.89 22.02 -10.12
N ASN A 336 -4.68 23.17 -10.77
CA ASN A 336 -3.49 23.99 -10.53
C ASN A 336 -3.51 24.61 -9.12
N LEU A 337 -4.66 25.07 -8.62
CA LEU A 337 -4.78 25.60 -7.26
C LEU A 337 -4.41 24.55 -6.20
N PHE A 338 -4.85 23.31 -6.38
CA PHE A 338 -4.44 22.21 -5.51
C PHE A 338 -2.94 21.88 -5.63
N LYS A 339 -2.38 21.91 -6.85
CA LYS A 339 -0.95 21.65 -7.08
C LYS A 339 -0.06 22.73 -6.49
N ASN A 340 -0.44 23.98 -6.56
CA ASN A 340 0.33 25.11 -6.04
C ASN A 340 0.53 25.03 -4.51
N ASP A 341 -0.45 24.46 -3.80
CA ASP A 341 -0.37 24.23 -2.36
C ASP A 341 0.21 22.84 -2.00
N ASN A 342 0.75 22.10 -2.98
CA ASN A 342 1.28 20.74 -2.84
C ASN A 342 0.26 19.70 -2.34
N ILE A 343 -1.01 19.92 -2.56
CA ILE A 343 -2.11 19.01 -2.20
C ILE A 343 -2.85 18.48 -3.45
N GLY A 344 -2.14 18.31 -4.56
CA GLY A 344 -2.70 17.96 -5.86
C GLY A 344 -3.56 16.70 -5.86
N ASP A 345 -3.25 15.69 -5.04
CA ASP A 345 -3.99 14.42 -5.00
C ASP A 345 -5.34 14.51 -4.26
N ALA A 346 -5.64 15.66 -3.62
CA ALA A 346 -6.95 15.91 -3.03
C ALA A 346 -8.05 16.17 -4.06
N PHE A 347 -7.69 16.29 -5.36
CA PHE A 347 -8.61 16.48 -6.47
C PHE A 347 -8.25 15.54 -7.62
N ASP A 348 -8.26 14.24 -7.38
CA ASP A 348 -7.96 13.21 -8.37
C ASP A 348 -9.20 12.41 -8.76
N ILE A 349 -9.97 11.95 -7.78
CA ILE A 349 -11.14 11.10 -8.01
C ILE A 349 -12.26 11.95 -8.62
N GLU A 350 -12.52 13.10 -8.04
CA GLU A 350 -13.57 14.02 -8.53
C GLU A 350 -13.22 14.57 -9.90
N LEU A 351 -11.94 14.94 -10.13
CA LEU A 351 -11.47 15.35 -11.45
C LEU A 351 -11.72 14.25 -12.50
N LYS A 352 -11.40 13.01 -12.19
CA LYS A 352 -11.62 11.88 -13.11
C LYS A 352 -13.09 11.67 -13.43
N LYS A 353 -14.00 11.86 -12.45
CA LYS A 353 -15.43 11.78 -12.70
C LYS A 353 -15.86 12.82 -13.76
N PHE A 354 -15.46 14.09 -13.57
CA PHE A 354 -15.77 15.14 -14.53
C PHE A 354 -15.17 14.89 -15.93
N LEU A 355 -13.90 14.43 -15.97
CA LEU A 355 -13.25 14.14 -17.24
C LEU A 355 -13.87 12.92 -17.96
N ALA A 356 -14.40 11.95 -17.23
CA ALA A 356 -15.06 10.78 -17.81
C ALA A 356 -16.40 11.12 -18.51
N GLU A 357 -17.03 12.26 -18.15
CA GLU A 357 -18.24 12.76 -18.81
C GLU A 357 -17.94 13.42 -20.17
N ILE A 358 -16.66 13.73 -20.45
CA ILE A 358 -16.24 14.46 -21.64
C ILE A 358 -15.83 13.50 -22.75
N ASN A 359 -16.39 13.68 -23.96
CA ASN A 359 -15.95 12.89 -25.10
C ASN A 359 -14.54 13.35 -25.54
N PRO A 360 -13.56 12.43 -25.65
CA PRO A 360 -12.19 12.77 -26.03
C PRO A 360 -12.06 13.53 -27.36
N THR A 361 -12.99 13.32 -28.30
CA THR A 361 -12.99 14.00 -29.63
C THR A 361 -13.31 15.47 -29.54
N ASP A 362 -13.99 15.90 -28.47
CA ASP A 362 -14.46 17.27 -28.30
C ASP A 362 -13.47 18.12 -27.49
N VAL A 363 -12.37 17.52 -27.03
CA VAL A 363 -11.33 18.20 -26.23
C VAL A 363 -10.48 19.10 -27.16
N PRO A 364 -10.40 20.41 -26.89
CA PRO A 364 -9.56 21.32 -27.69
C PRO A 364 -8.06 20.98 -27.57
N ASP A 365 -7.29 21.25 -28.62
CA ASP A 365 -5.86 20.95 -28.72
C ASP A 365 -5.05 21.51 -27.54
N ASN A 366 -5.36 22.71 -27.07
CA ASN A 366 -4.68 23.37 -25.94
C ASN A 366 -5.00 22.77 -24.57
N LEU A 367 -6.01 21.89 -24.46
CA LEU A 367 -6.44 21.20 -23.25
C LEU A 367 -6.21 19.67 -23.33
N THR A 368 -5.83 19.15 -24.49
CA THR A 368 -5.59 17.73 -24.75
C THR A 368 -4.55 17.14 -23.78
N SER A 369 -3.43 17.82 -23.57
CA SER A 369 -2.40 17.37 -22.61
C SER A 369 -2.94 17.29 -21.19
N PHE A 370 -3.73 18.27 -20.73
CA PHE A 370 -4.37 18.24 -19.41
C PHE A 370 -5.35 17.06 -19.28
N TYR A 371 -6.18 16.86 -20.28
CA TYR A 371 -7.17 15.79 -20.31
C TYR A 371 -6.52 14.42 -20.20
N TYR A 372 -5.61 14.07 -21.10
CA TYR A 372 -4.97 12.73 -21.12
C TYR A 372 -4.00 12.47 -19.96
N THR A 373 -3.42 13.52 -19.39
CA THR A 373 -2.56 13.34 -18.18
C THR A 373 -3.38 12.96 -16.95
N ASN A 374 -4.64 13.42 -16.85
CA ASN A 374 -5.46 13.22 -15.67
C ASN A 374 -6.50 12.10 -15.82
N ILE A 375 -6.86 11.72 -17.04
CA ILE A 375 -7.64 10.51 -17.32
C ILE A 375 -6.67 9.34 -17.43
N LYS A 376 -6.56 8.50 -16.41
CA LYS A 376 -5.93 7.18 -16.56
C LYS A 376 -6.90 6.34 -17.41
N ILE A 377 -6.56 6.11 -18.66
CA ILE A 377 -7.23 5.10 -19.48
C ILE A 377 -6.93 3.78 -18.78
N ASN A 378 -7.97 3.14 -18.22
CA ASN A 378 -7.87 1.74 -17.84
C ASN A 378 -7.47 0.98 -19.11
N ASN A 379 -6.30 0.34 -19.10
CA ASN A 379 -5.72 -0.40 -20.23
C ASN A 379 -6.60 -1.57 -20.74
N ASN A 380 -7.84 -1.71 -20.26
CA ASN A 380 -8.81 -2.71 -20.71
C ASN A 380 -9.67 -2.26 -21.92
N ARG A 381 -9.44 -1.06 -22.48
CA ARG A 381 -9.91 -0.70 -23.82
C ARG A 381 -8.72 -0.36 -24.69
N VAL A 382 -8.11 -1.40 -25.22
CA VAL A 382 -7.21 -1.32 -26.39
C VAL A 382 -8.07 -1.06 -27.62
N ASP A 383 -8.86 0.02 -27.62
CA ASP A 383 -9.58 0.46 -28.78
C ASP A 383 -9.08 1.85 -29.17
N GLN A 384 -8.27 1.83 -30.23
CA GLN A 384 -7.92 2.97 -31.06
C GLN A 384 -7.03 4.06 -30.44
N ILE A 385 -5.87 3.68 -29.89
CA ILE A 385 -4.73 4.56 -30.02
C ILE A 385 -4.40 4.58 -31.51
N LYS A 386 -4.61 5.71 -32.20
CA LYS A 386 -4.01 5.93 -33.50
C LYS A 386 -2.50 5.94 -33.31
N PHE A 387 -1.90 4.77 -33.44
CA PHE A 387 -0.46 4.62 -33.39
C PHE A 387 0.11 5.47 -34.52
N ASN A 388 0.89 6.50 -34.17
CA ASN A 388 1.74 7.12 -35.17
C ASN A 388 2.81 6.10 -35.60
N ASN A 389 3.51 6.35 -36.71
CA ASN A 389 4.55 5.46 -37.20
C ASN A 389 5.67 5.15 -36.18
N ASP A 390 5.84 6.02 -35.18
CA ASP A 390 6.87 5.89 -34.13
C ASP A 390 6.48 4.81 -33.11
N VAL A 391 5.23 4.73 -32.70
CA VAL A 391 4.70 3.65 -31.84
C VAL A 391 4.67 2.31 -32.57
N PHE A 392 4.42 2.31 -33.88
CA PHE A 392 4.50 1.10 -34.69
C PHE A 392 5.93 0.51 -34.74
N HIS A 393 6.95 1.34 -34.67
CA HIS A 393 8.34 0.87 -34.58
C HIS A 393 8.68 0.31 -33.19
N GLN A 394 8.14 0.87 -32.12
CA GLN A 394 8.28 0.33 -30.77
C GLN A 394 7.59 -1.05 -30.65
N SER A 395 6.41 -1.22 -31.25
CA SER A 395 5.73 -2.53 -31.24
C SER A 395 6.49 -3.61 -32.02
N LYS A 396 7.26 -3.25 -33.03
CA LYS A 396 8.16 -4.20 -33.72
C LYS A 396 9.32 -4.65 -32.82
N LEU A 397 9.87 -3.77 -32.00
CA LEU A 397 10.87 -4.13 -30.98
C LEU A 397 10.28 -5.09 -29.94
N ILE A 398 9.04 -4.88 -29.50
CA ILE A 398 8.32 -5.79 -28.60
C ILE A 398 8.14 -7.18 -29.22
N ASN A 399 7.84 -7.28 -30.53
CA ASN A 399 7.77 -8.55 -31.24
C ASN A 399 9.10 -9.28 -31.28
N TYR A 400 10.22 -8.57 -31.25
CA TYR A 400 11.54 -9.18 -31.12
C TYR A 400 11.76 -9.81 -29.75
N PHE A 401 11.26 -9.21 -28.68
CA PHE A 401 11.31 -9.80 -27.33
C PHE A 401 10.42 -11.03 -27.21
N ASN A 402 9.33 -11.10 -27.95
CA ASN A 402 8.41 -12.25 -27.98
C ASN A 402 8.90 -13.43 -28.87
N GLY A 403 10.12 -13.35 -29.42
CA GLY A 403 10.70 -14.44 -30.18
C GLY A 403 10.29 -14.56 -31.65
N ASP A 404 9.41 -13.68 -32.15
CA ASP A 404 8.91 -13.66 -33.53
C ASP A 404 9.90 -12.96 -34.49
N PHE A 405 11.15 -13.46 -34.57
CA PHE A 405 12.13 -12.85 -35.47
C PHE A 405 13.11 -13.81 -36.13
N SER A 406 13.52 -13.48 -37.35
CA SER A 406 14.64 -14.11 -38.01
C SER A 406 15.94 -13.35 -37.67
N LYS A 407 16.95 -14.04 -37.10
CA LYS A 407 18.26 -13.46 -36.72
C LYS A 407 18.90 -12.62 -37.83
N SER A 408 18.68 -12.97 -39.09
CA SER A 408 19.21 -12.24 -40.24
C SER A 408 18.58 -10.89 -40.53
N LYS A 409 17.36 -10.62 -40.02
CA LYS A 409 16.63 -9.37 -40.23
C LYS A 409 16.84 -8.34 -39.14
N ILE A 410 17.16 -8.76 -37.88
CA ILE A 410 17.29 -7.87 -36.73
C ILE A 410 18.32 -6.77 -36.98
N LYS A 411 19.52 -7.11 -37.42
CA LYS A 411 20.60 -6.14 -37.61
C LYS A 411 20.19 -5.04 -38.58
N LYS A 412 19.54 -5.41 -39.70
CA LYS A 412 19.12 -4.48 -40.75
C LYS A 412 17.98 -3.60 -40.29
N GLU A 413 17.06 -4.12 -39.50
CA GLU A 413 15.91 -3.35 -38.96
C GLU A 413 16.35 -2.41 -37.83
N LEU A 414 17.26 -2.82 -36.93
CA LEU A 414 17.88 -1.94 -35.93
C LEU A 414 18.67 -0.80 -36.61
N GLU A 415 19.50 -1.10 -37.62
CA GLU A 415 20.23 -0.06 -38.37
C GLU A 415 19.27 0.94 -39.04
N ASN A 416 18.15 0.48 -39.61
CA ASN A 416 17.12 1.34 -40.19
C ASN A 416 16.40 2.18 -39.14
N PHE A 417 16.16 1.62 -37.96
CA PHE A 417 15.58 2.33 -36.83
C PHE A 417 16.51 3.46 -36.35
N PHE A 418 17.81 3.16 -36.14
CA PHE A 418 18.80 4.18 -35.78
C PHE A 418 18.96 5.28 -36.83
N LYS A 419 18.87 4.94 -38.12
CA LYS A 419 18.89 5.93 -39.21
C LYS A 419 17.66 6.86 -39.18
N LYS A 420 16.49 6.32 -38.82
CA LYS A 420 15.27 7.12 -38.68
C LYS A 420 15.31 8.05 -37.45
N ILE A 421 15.80 7.57 -36.30
CA ILE A 421 16.00 8.39 -35.10
C ILE A 421 16.96 9.55 -35.40
N LYS A 422 18.09 9.30 -36.07
CA LYS A 422 19.05 10.35 -36.45
C LYS A 422 18.47 11.39 -37.41
N LYS A 423 17.51 11.02 -38.24
CA LYS A 423 16.86 11.94 -39.20
C LYS A 423 15.71 12.75 -38.60
N ASN A 424 15.10 12.27 -37.52
CA ASN A 424 13.95 12.93 -36.91
C ASN A 424 14.37 13.69 -35.65
N LYS A 425 14.67 14.99 -35.78
CA LYS A 425 15.07 15.88 -34.67
C LYS A 425 14.02 16.03 -33.56
N LYS A 426 12.80 15.53 -33.74
CA LYS A 426 11.71 15.55 -32.76
C LYS A 426 11.58 14.26 -31.97
N TYR A 427 12.37 13.24 -32.29
CA TYR A 427 12.34 11.95 -31.61
C TYR A 427 13.26 11.97 -30.40
N PHE A 428 12.69 11.96 -29.21
CA PHE A 428 13.42 11.81 -27.95
C PHE A 428 13.34 10.37 -27.49
N LEU A 429 14.47 9.67 -27.45
CA LEU A 429 14.58 8.39 -26.77
C LEU A 429 14.37 8.62 -25.27
N SER A 430 13.35 7.99 -24.70
CA SER A 430 13.18 7.96 -23.24
C SER A 430 14.35 7.19 -22.61
N LYS A 431 14.61 7.38 -21.31
CA LYS A 431 15.62 6.57 -20.59
C LYS A 431 15.34 5.07 -20.69
N ASN A 432 14.08 4.69 -20.76
CA ASN A 432 13.66 3.29 -20.90
C ASN A 432 13.98 2.76 -22.30
N ASP A 433 13.76 3.55 -23.35
CA ASP A 433 14.14 3.18 -24.74
C ASP A 433 15.66 3.02 -24.90
N GLN A 434 16.45 3.84 -24.18
CA GLN A 434 17.92 3.74 -24.16
C GLN A 434 18.43 2.48 -23.44
N ILE A 435 17.65 1.93 -22.50
CA ILE A 435 18.00 0.68 -21.80
C ILE A 435 17.64 -0.55 -22.66
N ILE A 436 16.58 -0.44 -23.46
CA ILE A 436 16.10 -1.51 -24.34
C ILE A 436 16.98 -1.63 -25.61
N LEU A 437 17.53 -0.54 -26.10
CA LEU A 437 18.43 -0.47 -27.26
C LEU A 437 19.88 -0.75 -26.88
#